data_2e3c46015428d2a848d2f6a4fb263a31
#
_entry.id   2e3c46015428d2a848d2f6a4fb263a31
#
_cell.length_a   1.000
_cell.length_b   1.000
_cell.length_c   1.000
_cell.angle_alpha   90.00
_cell.angle_beta   90.00
_cell.angle_gamma   90.00
#
_symmetry.space_group_name_H-M   'P 1'
#
loop_
_entity.id
_entity.type
_entity.pdbx_description
1 polymer ?
#
loop_
_entity_poly.entity_id
_entity_poly.type
_entity_poly.pdbx_seq_one_letter_code
_entity_poly.pdbx_strand_id
1 'polypeptide(L)'
;FLRLIGRRLVALPIMALGVTVLVFFLMSFSKTDPAYTALGDGASPEAVAEYHEKYGLDDPWPVRYVRYMGDLIHGDMGTYGAARNSVAKRISTALPVTMQLTFIGLAIGAVVSFLLGVIAALYRDKWPDQVIRVFSIAGLATPSFWLAVLLILLFSSYLKVLPASGALPHFTTNPGGYLARMIMPAIALAFPLTGQMTRIVRTAMVEELDKDYVRMARGAGVPEKVVVGINVLRNALITPVTTLGLK
;
A
#
# COMPACT_ATOMS: atom_id res chain seq x y z
N PHE A 1 18.30 -19.67 -5.68
CA PHE A 1 16.93 -19.15 -5.71
C PHE A 1 16.06 -19.86 -4.66
N LEU A 2 15.95 -21.21 -4.65
CA LEU A 2 15.19 -21.99 -3.67
C LEU A 2 15.63 -21.75 -2.21
N ARG A 3 16.95 -21.61 -1.96
CA ARG A 3 17.51 -21.33 -0.63
C ARG A 3 17.11 -19.95 -0.11
N LEU A 4 16.98 -18.96 -1.00
CA LEU A 4 16.50 -17.61 -0.66
C LEU A 4 15.01 -17.62 -0.32
N ILE A 5 14.20 -18.32 -1.12
CA ILE A 5 12.76 -18.47 -0.86
C ILE A 5 12.54 -19.21 0.46
N GLY A 6 13.24 -20.35 0.68
CA GLY A 6 13.13 -21.10 1.93
C GLY A 6 13.48 -20.26 3.16
N ARG A 7 14.56 -19.47 3.10
CA ARG A 7 14.93 -18.55 4.19
C ARG A 7 13.85 -17.48 4.46
N ARG A 8 13.23 -16.96 3.42
CA ARG A 8 12.13 -15.96 3.58
C ARG A 8 10.86 -16.61 4.14
N LEU A 9 10.51 -17.81 3.68
CA LEU A 9 9.35 -18.54 4.18
C LEU A 9 9.48 -18.92 5.66
N VAL A 10 10.69 -19.16 6.16
CA VAL A 10 10.95 -19.39 7.58
C VAL A 10 10.95 -18.06 8.36
N ALA A 11 11.49 -17.00 7.78
CA ALA A 11 11.56 -15.70 8.45
C ALA A 11 10.18 -15.06 8.67
N LEU A 12 9.24 -15.23 7.73
CA LEU A 12 7.89 -14.64 7.82
C LEU A 12 7.12 -15.08 9.08
N PRO A 13 6.96 -16.37 9.40
CA PRO A 13 6.27 -16.79 10.61
C PRO A 13 6.99 -16.35 11.88
N ILE A 14 8.33 -16.33 11.89
CA ILE A 14 9.10 -15.83 13.04
C ILE A 14 8.85 -14.34 13.28
N MET A 15 8.86 -13.55 12.20
CA MET A 15 8.54 -12.11 12.30
C MET A 15 7.09 -11.90 12.72
N ALA A 16 6.14 -12.66 12.15
CA ALA A 16 4.73 -12.57 12.54
C ALA A 16 4.54 -12.91 14.02
N LEU A 17 5.19 -13.99 14.51
CA LEU A 17 5.17 -14.33 15.93
C LEU A 17 5.76 -13.22 16.79
N GLY A 18 6.92 -12.67 16.42
CA GLY A 18 7.54 -11.57 17.15
C GLY A 18 6.64 -10.33 17.23
N VAL A 19 5.98 -9.97 16.13
CA VAL A 19 5.05 -8.84 16.10
C VAL A 19 3.81 -9.11 16.95
N THR A 20 3.22 -10.32 16.89
CA THR A 20 2.05 -10.65 17.72
C THR A 20 2.37 -10.66 19.21
N VAL A 21 3.53 -11.21 19.62
CA VAL A 21 4.00 -11.14 21.02
C VAL A 21 4.16 -9.68 21.46
N LEU A 22 4.84 -8.87 20.65
CA LEU A 22 5.10 -7.47 20.98
C LEU A 22 3.80 -6.68 21.13
N VAL A 23 2.89 -6.80 20.17
CA VAL A 23 1.60 -6.10 20.21
C VAL A 23 0.78 -6.55 21.40
N PHE A 24 0.68 -7.87 21.65
CA PHE A 24 -0.07 -8.40 22.80
C PHE A 24 0.52 -7.94 24.14
N PHE A 25 1.86 -7.94 24.25
CA PHE A 25 2.55 -7.44 25.42
C PHE A 25 2.27 -5.94 25.63
N LEU A 26 2.39 -5.11 24.60
CA LEU A 26 2.10 -3.67 24.69
C LEU A 26 0.63 -3.41 25.07
N MET A 27 -0.30 -4.18 24.50
CA MET A 27 -1.72 -4.06 24.83
C MET A 27 -2.05 -4.49 26.27
N SER A 28 -1.23 -5.36 26.87
CA SER A 28 -1.40 -5.75 28.28
C SER A 28 -1.16 -4.61 29.29
N PHE A 29 -0.48 -3.53 28.84
CA PHE A 29 -0.31 -2.29 29.63
C PHE A 29 -1.42 -1.25 29.36
N SER A 30 -2.36 -1.55 28.47
CA SER A 30 -3.47 -0.64 28.22
C SER A 30 -4.29 -0.48 29.50
N LYS A 31 -4.58 0.76 29.84
CA LYS A 31 -5.47 1.07 30.98
C LYS A 31 -6.94 0.85 30.66
N THR A 32 -7.27 0.61 29.39
CA THR A 32 -8.63 0.35 28.94
C THR A 32 -8.96 -1.11 29.17
N ASP A 33 -9.89 -1.37 30.06
CA ASP A 33 -10.39 -2.70 30.31
C ASP A 33 -11.22 -3.20 29.10
N PRO A 34 -10.85 -4.35 28.52
CA PRO A 34 -11.60 -4.95 27.40
C PRO A 34 -13.08 -5.22 27.72
N ALA A 35 -13.41 -5.46 28.99
CA ALA A 35 -14.79 -5.70 29.42
C ALA A 35 -15.66 -4.47 29.16
N TYR A 36 -15.24 -3.26 29.55
CA TYR A 36 -15.97 -2.03 29.27
C TYR A 36 -16.06 -1.73 27.76
N THR A 37 -15.02 -2.07 27.00
CA THR A 37 -15.07 -1.93 25.53
C THR A 37 -16.13 -2.84 24.91
N ALA A 38 -16.36 -4.03 25.49
CA ALA A 38 -17.30 -5.02 24.98
C ALA A 38 -18.73 -4.84 25.50
N LEU A 39 -18.87 -4.41 26.76
CA LEU A 39 -20.17 -4.30 27.44
C LEU A 39 -20.72 -2.86 27.42
N GLY A 40 -19.85 -1.88 27.18
CA GLY A 40 -20.13 -0.45 27.29
C GLY A 40 -19.79 0.13 28.66
N ASP A 41 -19.60 1.45 28.71
CA ASP A 41 -19.15 2.16 29.92
C ASP A 41 -20.16 2.10 31.10
N GLY A 42 -21.41 1.71 30.82
CA GLY A 42 -22.46 1.56 31.84
C GLY A 42 -22.64 0.14 32.37
N ALA A 43 -21.69 -0.77 32.10
CA ALA A 43 -21.78 -2.15 32.57
C ALA A 43 -21.71 -2.24 34.10
N SER A 44 -22.52 -3.13 34.70
CA SER A 44 -22.46 -3.35 36.14
C SER A 44 -21.16 -4.05 36.54
N PRO A 45 -20.65 -3.86 37.78
CA PRO A 45 -19.47 -4.53 38.27
C PRO A 45 -19.54 -6.07 38.16
N GLU A 46 -20.73 -6.62 38.36
CA GLU A 46 -20.97 -8.06 38.28
C GLU A 46 -20.81 -8.56 36.85
N ALA A 47 -21.35 -7.81 35.85
CA ALA A 47 -21.21 -8.16 34.44
C ALA A 47 -19.75 -8.06 33.96
N VAL A 48 -18.99 -7.10 34.49
CA VAL A 48 -17.57 -6.96 34.22
C VAL A 48 -16.79 -8.13 34.80
N ALA A 49 -17.07 -8.52 36.06
CA ALA A 49 -16.42 -9.67 36.70
C ALA A 49 -16.72 -10.98 35.97
N GLU A 50 -17.96 -11.22 35.56
CA GLU A 50 -18.33 -12.40 34.76
C GLU A 50 -17.61 -12.39 33.40
N TYR A 51 -17.45 -11.23 32.78
CA TYR A 51 -16.70 -11.10 31.53
C TYR A 51 -15.22 -11.42 31.73
N HIS A 52 -14.59 -10.95 32.82
CA HIS A 52 -13.21 -11.24 33.16
C HIS A 52 -12.99 -12.72 33.39
N GLU A 53 -13.85 -13.38 34.16
CA GLU A 53 -13.79 -14.82 34.42
C GLU A 53 -13.94 -15.62 33.11
N LYS A 54 -14.96 -15.29 32.29
CA LYS A 54 -15.25 -15.98 31.05
C LYS A 54 -14.11 -15.93 30.03
N TYR A 55 -13.41 -14.79 29.93
CA TYR A 55 -12.33 -14.59 28.96
C TYR A 55 -10.93 -14.69 29.58
N GLY A 56 -10.84 -15.00 30.88
CA GLY A 56 -9.59 -15.12 31.61
C GLY A 56 -8.75 -13.86 31.54
N LEU A 57 -9.38 -12.68 31.70
CA LEU A 57 -8.68 -11.41 31.59
C LEU A 57 -7.75 -11.13 32.77
N ASP A 58 -8.00 -11.79 33.90
CA ASP A 58 -7.18 -11.71 35.12
C ASP A 58 -5.97 -12.65 35.09
N ASP A 59 -5.89 -13.54 34.07
CA ASP A 59 -4.74 -14.41 33.90
C ASP A 59 -3.48 -13.58 33.51
N PRO A 60 -2.27 -14.06 33.88
CA PRO A 60 -1.03 -13.45 33.45
C PRO A 60 -0.97 -13.35 31.91
N TRP A 61 -0.41 -12.25 31.39
CA TRP A 61 -0.39 -11.99 29.94
C TRP A 61 0.20 -13.12 29.08
N PRO A 62 1.20 -13.92 29.52
CA PRO A 62 1.70 -15.03 28.70
C PRO A 62 0.67 -16.15 28.53
N VAL A 63 -0.14 -16.42 29.56
CA VAL A 63 -1.23 -17.42 29.50
C VAL A 63 -2.31 -16.96 28.53
N ARG A 64 -2.68 -15.69 28.62
CA ARG A 64 -3.64 -15.06 27.70
C ARG A 64 -3.12 -15.08 26.26
N TYR A 65 -1.84 -14.83 26.05
CA TYR A 65 -1.23 -14.88 24.72
C TYR A 65 -1.26 -16.29 24.13
N VAL A 66 -0.91 -17.33 24.89
CA VAL A 66 -0.96 -18.72 24.42
C VAL A 66 -2.38 -19.11 24.05
N ARG A 67 -3.38 -18.74 24.86
CA ARG A 67 -4.80 -18.95 24.53
C ARG A 67 -5.21 -18.26 23.23
N TYR A 68 -4.89 -16.97 23.09
CA TYR A 68 -5.14 -16.20 21.88
C TYR A 68 -4.51 -16.85 20.62
N MET A 69 -3.28 -17.32 20.73
CA MET A 69 -2.60 -18.02 19.62
C MET A 69 -3.26 -19.37 19.32
N GLY A 70 -3.74 -20.05 20.32
CA GLY A 70 -4.54 -21.29 20.16
C GLY A 70 -5.82 -21.03 19.37
N ASP A 71 -6.60 -20.03 19.78
CA ASP A 71 -7.84 -19.63 19.08
C ASP A 71 -7.55 -19.22 17.63
N LEU A 72 -6.50 -18.45 17.41
CA LEU A 72 -6.09 -17.99 16.09
C LEU A 72 -5.73 -19.16 15.15
N ILE A 73 -5.01 -20.17 15.65
CA ILE A 73 -4.65 -21.38 14.87
C ILE A 73 -5.89 -22.18 14.49
N HIS A 74 -6.92 -22.18 15.34
CA HIS A 74 -8.21 -22.82 15.05
C HIS A 74 -9.14 -21.96 14.19
N GLY A 75 -8.67 -20.76 13.76
CA GLY A 75 -9.41 -19.85 12.88
C GLY A 75 -10.34 -18.88 13.60
N ASP A 76 -10.34 -18.86 14.94
CA ASP A 76 -11.06 -17.86 15.70
C ASP A 76 -10.18 -16.61 15.88
N MET A 77 -10.52 -15.56 15.14
CA MET A 77 -9.86 -14.25 15.22
C MET A 77 -10.51 -13.33 16.26
N GLY A 78 -11.52 -13.82 16.97
CA GLY A 78 -12.25 -13.06 17.95
C GLY A 78 -13.21 -12.01 17.39
N THR A 79 -13.69 -11.16 18.29
CA THR A 79 -14.62 -10.08 18.01
C THR A 79 -14.11 -8.75 18.57
N TYR A 80 -14.63 -7.63 18.06
CA TYR A 80 -14.27 -6.29 18.51
C TYR A 80 -15.49 -5.39 18.69
N GLY A 81 -15.37 -4.41 19.58
CA GLY A 81 -16.41 -3.42 19.89
C GLY A 81 -17.62 -3.99 20.63
N ALA A 82 -18.47 -3.10 21.14
CA ALA A 82 -19.67 -3.46 21.91
C ALA A 82 -20.67 -4.33 21.14
N ALA A 83 -20.74 -4.18 19.80
CA ALA A 83 -21.59 -5.00 18.94
C ALA A 83 -21.01 -6.40 18.62
N ARG A 84 -19.87 -6.78 19.22
CA ARG A 84 -19.18 -8.07 18.98
C ARG A 84 -19.01 -8.40 17.51
N ASN A 85 -18.55 -7.46 16.72
CA ASN A 85 -18.30 -7.66 15.29
C ASN A 85 -17.16 -8.64 15.08
N SER A 86 -17.33 -9.62 14.19
CA SER A 86 -16.30 -10.61 13.88
C SER A 86 -15.11 -9.97 13.17
N VAL A 87 -13.90 -10.19 13.69
CA VAL A 87 -12.63 -9.74 13.09
C VAL A 87 -12.44 -10.45 11.74
N ALA A 88 -12.66 -11.75 11.65
CA ALA A 88 -12.53 -12.53 10.42
C ALA A 88 -13.45 -11.98 9.31
N LYS A 89 -14.72 -11.66 9.63
CA LYS A 89 -15.65 -11.06 8.67
C LYS A 89 -15.18 -9.67 8.21
N ARG A 90 -14.63 -8.86 9.12
CA ARG A 90 -14.10 -7.53 8.77
C ARG A 90 -12.91 -7.65 7.81
N ILE A 91 -11.99 -8.58 8.09
CA ILE A 91 -10.84 -8.83 7.22
C ILE A 91 -11.29 -9.35 5.86
N SER A 92 -12.15 -10.36 5.81
CA SER A 92 -12.62 -10.93 4.54
C SER A 92 -13.34 -9.92 3.65
N THR A 93 -13.98 -8.91 4.22
CA THR A 93 -14.64 -7.83 3.47
C THR A 93 -13.66 -6.74 3.05
N ALA A 94 -12.73 -6.34 3.93
CA ALA A 94 -11.82 -5.23 3.67
C ALA A 94 -10.62 -5.63 2.79
N LEU A 95 -10.06 -6.84 2.99
CA LEU A 95 -8.85 -7.29 2.31
C LEU A 95 -8.97 -7.29 0.78
N PRO A 96 -10.04 -7.81 0.16
CA PRO A 96 -10.18 -7.78 -1.29
C PRO A 96 -10.19 -6.35 -1.86
N VAL A 97 -10.86 -5.43 -1.19
CA VAL A 97 -10.91 -4.01 -1.60
C VAL A 97 -9.54 -3.36 -1.48
N THR A 98 -8.84 -3.63 -0.36
CA THR A 98 -7.47 -3.13 -0.14
C THR A 98 -6.52 -3.66 -1.21
N MET A 99 -6.56 -4.95 -1.52
CA MET A 99 -5.72 -5.54 -2.57
C MET A 99 -6.01 -4.93 -3.94
N GLN A 100 -7.28 -4.82 -4.33
CA GLN A 100 -7.68 -4.20 -5.59
C GLN A 100 -7.16 -2.76 -5.68
N LEU A 101 -7.35 -1.98 -4.63
CA LEU A 101 -6.89 -0.60 -4.57
C LEU A 101 -5.36 -0.49 -4.66
N THR A 102 -4.65 -1.37 -3.96
CA THR A 102 -3.18 -1.45 -4.01
C THR A 102 -2.69 -1.76 -5.42
N PHE A 103 -3.25 -2.78 -6.09
CA PHE A 103 -2.85 -3.14 -7.44
C PHE A 103 -3.18 -2.05 -8.46
N ILE A 104 -4.35 -1.41 -8.37
CA ILE A 104 -4.72 -0.31 -9.25
C ILE A 104 -3.78 0.89 -9.03
N GLY A 105 -3.55 1.28 -7.78
CA GLY A 105 -2.64 2.37 -7.43
C GLY A 105 -1.20 2.09 -7.87
N LEU A 106 -0.72 0.86 -7.67
CA LEU A 106 0.60 0.41 -8.13
C LEU A 106 0.72 0.47 -9.66
N ALA A 107 -0.29 -0.01 -10.38
CA ALA A 107 -0.31 0.01 -11.85
C ALA A 107 -0.31 1.45 -12.39
N ILE A 108 -1.16 2.32 -11.85
CA ILE A 108 -1.18 3.74 -12.23
C ILE A 108 0.18 4.38 -11.93
N GLY A 109 0.70 4.19 -10.72
CA GLY A 109 1.98 4.75 -10.30
C GLY A 109 3.14 4.26 -11.17
N ALA A 110 3.18 2.97 -11.50
CA ALA A 110 4.21 2.39 -12.35
C ALA A 110 4.16 2.95 -13.77
N VAL A 111 2.98 2.96 -14.41
CA VAL A 111 2.82 3.47 -15.78
C VAL A 111 3.15 4.95 -15.87
N VAL A 112 2.59 5.77 -14.98
CA VAL A 112 2.81 7.22 -15.01
C VAL A 112 4.27 7.56 -14.69
N SER A 113 4.87 6.91 -13.69
CA SER A 113 6.27 7.16 -13.35
C SER A 113 7.24 6.75 -14.44
N PHE A 114 6.96 5.64 -15.13
CA PHE A 114 7.72 5.20 -16.26
C PHE A 114 7.69 6.23 -17.40
N LEU A 115 6.50 6.66 -17.80
CA LEU A 115 6.33 7.67 -18.86
C LEU A 115 7.03 9.00 -18.50
N LEU A 116 6.78 9.51 -17.30
CA LEU A 116 7.38 10.75 -16.83
C LEU A 116 8.90 10.65 -16.69
N GLY A 117 9.41 9.53 -16.18
CA GLY A 117 10.84 9.30 -16.00
C GLY A 117 11.60 9.22 -17.33
N VAL A 118 11.03 8.53 -18.32
CA VAL A 118 11.58 8.47 -19.68
C VAL A 118 11.59 9.85 -20.33
N ILE A 119 10.47 10.58 -20.27
CA ILE A 119 10.37 11.94 -20.82
C ILE A 119 11.41 12.85 -20.15
N ALA A 120 11.51 12.82 -18.81
CA ALA A 120 12.47 13.62 -18.07
C ALA A 120 13.93 13.31 -18.46
N ALA A 121 14.26 12.04 -18.71
CA ALA A 121 15.60 11.64 -19.13
C ALA A 121 15.93 12.10 -20.57
N LEU A 122 14.99 11.94 -21.51
CA LEU A 122 15.16 12.36 -22.89
C LEU A 122 15.28 13.89 -23.06
N TYR A 123 14.59 14.62 -22.18
CA TYR A 123 14.64 16.09 -22.17
C TYR A 123 15.50 16.62 -21.01
N ARG A 124 16.57 15.85 -20.64
CA ARG A 124 17.49 16.19 -19.57
C ARG A 124 17.90 17.67 -19.60
N ASP A 125 17.80 18.33 -18.45
CA ASP A 125 18.14 19.73 -18.19
C ASP A 125 17.32 20.78 -18.98
N LYS A 126 16.30 20.33 -19.74
CA LYS A 126 15.32 21.20 -20.40
C LYS A 126 14.07 21.40 -19.53
N TRP A 127 13.19 22.30 -19.96
CA TRP A 127 11.97 22.63 -19.21
C TRP A 127 11.07 21.43 -18.86
N PRO A 128 10.87 20.38 -19.73
CA PRO A 128 10.04 19.25 -19.34
C PRO A 128 10.63 18.46 -18.16
N ASP A 129 11.97 18.28 -18.13
CA ASP A 129 12.66 17.64 -17.03
C ASP A 129 12.47 18.43 -15.73
N GLN A 130 12.56 19.75 -15.77
CA GLN A 130 12.40 20.60 -14.58
C GLN A 130 10.99 20.52 -14.03
N VAL A 131 9.95 20.56 -14.88
CA VAL A 131 8.54 20.45 -14.48
C VAL A 131 8.28 19.07 -13.85
N ILE A 132 8.76 17.99 -14.49
CA ILE A 132 8.60 16.63 -13.97
C ILE A 132 9.34 16.45 -12.63
N ARG A 133 10.50 17.09 -12.46
CA ARG A 133 11.24 17.08 -11.19
C ARG A 133 10.43 17.75 -10.07
N VAL A 134 9.86 18.92 -10.34
CA VAL A 134 8.98 19.63 -9.37
C VAL A 134 7.76 18.77 -9.02
N PHE A 135 7.12 18.17 -10.03
CA PHE A 135 6.00 17.24 -9.83
C PHE A 135 6.40 16.03 -8.96
N SER A 136 7.58 15.46 -9.22
CA SER A 136 8.09 14.33 -8.43
C SER A 136 8.36 14.70 -6.97
N ILE A 137 8.91 15.88 -6.73
CA ILE A 137 9.13 16.42 -5.37
C ILE A 137 7.78 16.64 -4.67
N ALA A 138 6.82 17.24 -5.36
CA ALA A 138 5.48 17.45 -4.83
C ALA A 138 4.80 16.11 -4.47
N GLY A 139 4.96 15.08 -5.33
CA GLY A 139 4.46 13.74 -5.06
C GLY A 139 5.02 13.11 -3.78
N LEU A 140 6.30 13.31 -3.52
CA LEU A 140 6.96 12.81 -2.30
C LEU A 140 6.58 13.60 -1.04
N ALA A 141 6.40 14.92 -1.19
CA ALA A 141 6.09 15.80 -0.07
C ALA A 141 4.61 15.77 0.34
N THR A 142 3.73 15.32 -0.56
CA THR A 142 2.28 15.34 -0.33
C THR A 142 1.83 14.06 0.38
N PRO A 143 1.25 14.15 1.59
CA PRO A 143 0.64 12.99 2.24
C PRO A 143 -0.55 12.47 1.42
N SER A 144 -0.62 11.15 1.22
CA SER A 144 -1.69 10.53 0.40
C SER A 144 -3.10 10.81 0.92
N PHE A 145 -3.28 10.82 2.23
CA PHE A 145 -4.59 11.13 2.83
C PHE A 145 -5.02 12.59 2.55
N TRP A 146 -4.08 13.55 2.59
CA TRP A 146 -4.36 14.94 2.29
C TRP A 146 -4.77 15.12 0.83
N LEU A 147 -4.04 14.49 -0.09
CA LEU A 147 -4.40 14.48 -1.50
C LEU A 147 -5.77 13.84 -1.72
N ALA A 148 -6.09 12.73 -1.02
CA ALA A 148 -7.40 12.09 -1.11
C ALA A 148 -8.52 13.06 -0.71
N VAL A 149 -8.35 13.82 0.37
CA VAL A 149 -9.31 14.84 0.80
C VAL A 149 -9.49 15.93 -0.26
N LEU A 150 -8.39 16.43 -0.84
CA LEU A 150 -8.46 17.44 -1.92
C LEU A 150 -9.18 16.91 -3.17
N LEU A 151 -8.93 15.65 -3.55
CA LEU A 151 -9.62 15.02 -4.67
C LEU A 151 -11.13 14.89 -4.41
N ILE A 152 -11.53 14.50 -3.19
CA ILE A 152 -12.93 14.42 -2.79
C ILE A 152 -13.57 15.81 -2.83
N LEU A 153 -12.93 16.82 -2.28
CA LEU A 153 -13.44 18.20 -2.29
C LEU A 153 -13.61 18.70 -3.73
N LEU A 154 -12.63 18.46 -4.59
CA LEU A 154 -12.67 18.92 -5.97
C LEU A 154 -13.71 18.14 -6.79
N PHE A 155 -13.58 16.81 -6.87
CA PHE A 155 -14.36 16.00 -7.82
C PHE A 155 -15.73 15.61 -7.29
N SER A 156 -15.90 15.47 -5.98
CA SER A 156 -17.19 15.07 -5.41
C SER A 156 -18.00 16.26 -4.90
N SER A 157 -17.39 17.19 -4.16
CA SER A 157 -18.12 18.29 -3.55
C SER A 157 -18.32 19.46 -4.52
N TYR A 158 -17.26 19.87 -5.25
CA TYR A 158 -17.30 21.03 -6.15
C TYR A 158 -17.80 20.66 -7.55
N LEU A 159 -17.13 19.75 -8.24
CA LEU A 159 -17.48 19.34 -9.61
C LEU A 159 -18.65 18.35 -9.68
N LYS A 160 -18.92 17.61 -8.60
CA LYS A 160 -20.01 16.62 -8.49
C LYS A 160 -19.97 15.52 -9.58
N VAL A 161 -18.78 15.16 -10.05
CA VAL A 161 -18.60 14.15 -11.11
C VAL A 161 -18.23 12.76 -10.58
N LEU A 162 -17.69 12.67 -9.36
CA LEU A 162 -17.31 11.41 -8.74
C LEU A 162 -17.93 11.28 -7.34
N PRO A 163 -18.33 10.07 -6.92
CA PRO A 163 -18.92 9.85 -5.61
C PRO A 163 -17.85 9.88 -4.51
N ALA A 164 -18.13 10.57 -3.39
CA ALA A 164 -17.23 10.61 -2.22
C ALA A 164 -17.22 9.31 -1.43
N SER A 165 -18.34 8.58 -1.40
CA SER A 165 -18.56 7.39 -0.55
C SER A 165 -19.63 6.48 -1.18
N GLY A 166 -19.92 5.39 -0.48
CA GLY A 166 -20.94 4.42 -0.85
C GLY A 166 -20.39 3.02 -1.05
N ALA A 167 -21.27 2.02 -1.13
CA ALA A 167 -20.90 0.64 -1.36
C ALA A 167 -20.16 0.50 -2.70
N LEU A 168 -19.06 -0.24 -2.71
CA LEU A 168 -18.31 -0.54 -3.93
C LEU A 168 -19.10 -1.58 -4.74
N PRO A 169 -19.59 -1.26 -5.96
CA PRO A 169 -20.26 -2.23 -6.79
C PRO A 169 -19.28 -3.27 -7.33
N HIS A 170 -19.78 -4.43 -7.71
CA HIS A 170 -18.93 -5.41 -8.40
C HIS A 170 -18.50 -4.90 -9.77
N PHE A 171 -17.22 -5.12 -10.11
CA PHE A 171 -16.66 -4.70 -11.41
C PHE A 171 -17.43 -5.33 -12.59
N THR A 172 -17.85 -6.59 -12.45
CA THR A 172 -18.56 -7.34 -13.50
C THR A 172 -19.98 -6.82 -13.79
N THR A 173 -20.65 -6.26 -12.78
CA THR A 173 -22.05 -5.79 -12.92
C THR A 173 -22.14 -4.29 -13.21
N ASN A 174 -21.24 -3.51 -12.67
CA ASN A 174 -21.21 -2.05 -12.88
C ASN A 174 -19.75 -1.54 -12.91
N PRO A 175 -19.03 -1.74 -14.02
CA PRO A 175 -17.63 -1.32 -14.14
C PRO A 175 -17.45 0.19 -14.01
N GLY A 176 -18.36 0.99 -14.55
CA GLY A 176 -18.31 2.46 -14.45
C GLY A 176 -18.46 2.95 -13.01
N GLY A 177 -19.43 2.43 -12.26
CA GLY A 177 -19.62 2.75 -10.85
C GLY A 177 -18.47 2.25 -9.96
N TYR A 178 -17.85 1.12 -10.31
CA TYR A 178 -16.66 0.60 -9.65
C TYR A 178 -15.47 1.56 -9.84
N LEU A 179 -15.14 1.89 -11.09
CA LEU A 179 -14.02 2.78 -11.41
C LEU A 179 -14.23 4.18 -10.83
N ALA A 180 -15.45 4.72 -10.87
CA ALA A 180 -15.76 6.03 -10.30
C ALA A 180 -15.45 6.12 -8.79
N ARG A 181 -15.60 5.00 -8.05
CA ARG A 181 -15.27 4.95 -6.62
C ARG A 181 -13.81 4.64 -6.33
N MET A 182 -13.14 3.91 -7.23
CA MET A 182 -11.74 3.50 -7.02
C MET A 182 -10.73 4.55 -7.49
N ILE A 183 -11.09 5.42 -8.44
CA ILE A 183 -10.12 6.31 -9.10
C ILE A 183 -9.48 7.34 -8.16
N MET A 184 -10.26 8.00 -7.32
CA MET A 184 -9.71 9.02 -6.39
C MET A 184 -8.75 8.41 -5.37
N PRO A 185 -9.12 7.35 -4.61
CA PRO A 185 -8.19 6.72 -3.67
C PRO A 185 -7.00 6.06 -4.38
N ALA A 186 -7.19 5.51 -5.59
CA ALA A 186 -6.09 4.94 -6.37
C ALA A 186 -5.07 6.01 -6.79
N ILE A 187 -5.52 7.18 -7.25
CA ILE A 187 -4.64 8.32 -7.58
C ILE A 187 -3.91 8.80 -6.32
N ALA A 188 -4.61 8.93 -5.20
CA ALA A 188 -4.01 9.37 -3.94
C ALA A 188 -2.88 8.43 -3.47
N LEU A 189 -3.05 7.11 -3.61
CA LEU A 189 -2.01 6.12 -3.32
C LEU A 189 -0.89 6.09 -4.36
N ALA A 190 -1.22 6.26 -5.65
CA ALA A 190 -0.26 6.26 -6.73
C ALA A 190 0.68 7.47 -6.71
N PHE A 191 0.24 8.62 -6.22
CA PHE A 191 0.94 9.88 -6.35
C PHE A 191 2.34 9.90 -5.69
N PRO A 192 2.52 9.50 -4.41
CA PRO A 192 3.85 9.40 -3.80
C PRO A 192 4.74 8.36 -4.50
N LEU A 193 4.16 7.23 -4.91
CA LEU A 193 4.86 6.20 -5.66
C LEU A 193 5.35 6.74 -7.00
N THR A 194 4.50 7.47 -7.73
CA THR A 194 4.84 8.12 -8.99
C THR A 194 6.02 9.07 -8.80
N GLY A 195 5.98 9.94 -7.79
CA GLY A 195 7.08 10.87 -7.51
C GLY A 195 8.42 10.16 -7.26
N GLN A 196 8.41 9.11 -6.46
CA GLN A 196 9.60 8.33 -6.15
C GLN A 196 10.13 7.58 -7.37
N MET A 197 9.27 6.84 -8.06
CA MET A 197 9.67 5.99 -9.18
C MET A 197 10.08 6.79 -10.41
N THR A 198 9.44 7.94 -10.69
CA THR A 198 9.84 8.84 -11.78
C THR A 198 11.32 9.24 -11.65
N ARG A 199 11.77 9.54 -10.44
CA ARG A 199 13.16 9.89 -10.16
C ARG A 199 14.10 8.72 -10.42
N ILE A 200 13.72 7.50 -10.00
CA ILE A 200 14.52 6.29 -10.20
C ILE A 200 14.62 5.96 -11.69
N VAL A 201 13.50 6.00 -12.41
CA VAL A 201 13.47 5.76 -13.86
C VAL A 201 14.33 6.79 -14.60
N ARG A 202 14.18 8.08 -14.27
CA ARG A 202 14.97 9.15 -14.86
C ARG A 202 16.48 8.93 -14.66
N THR A 203 16.90 8.64 -13.43
CA THR A 203 18.31 8.42 -13.10
C THR A 203 18.87 7.23 -13.87
N ALA A 204 18.19 6.10 -13.84
CA ALA A 204 18.59 4.90 -14.55
C ALA A 204 18.68 5.12 -16.09
N MET A 205 17.73 5.85 -16.66
CA MET A 205 17.72 6.21 -18.08
C MET A 205 18.88 7.14 -18.44
N VAL A 206 19.17 8.16 -17.62
CA VAL A 206 20.27 9.11 -17.87
C VAL A 206 21.61 8.39 -17.80
N GLU A 207 21.84 7.55 -16.78
CA GLU A 207 23.05 6.75 -16.64
C GLU A 207 23.27 5.83 -17.85
N GLU A 208 22.19 5.22 -18.35
CA GLU A 208 22.27 4.32 -19.50
C GLU A 208 22.52 5.08 -20.81
N LEU A 209 21.89 6.25 -20.99
CA LEU A 209 22.09 7.12 -22.16
C LEU A 209 23.53 7.65 -22.30
N ASP A 210 24.26 7.78 -21.19
CA ASP A 210 25.63 8.28 -21.16
C ASP A 210 26.70 7.20 -21.47
N LYS A 211 26.30 5.91 -21.62
CA LYS A 211 27.23 4.80 -21.90
C LYS A 211 27.81 4.82 -23.31
N ASP A 212 29.03 4.30 -23.45
CA ASP A 212 29.78 4.30 -24.71
C ASP A 212 29.08 3.54 -25.84
N TYR A 213 28.39 2.44 -25.53
CA TYR A 213 27.67 1.68 -26.55
C TYR A 213 26.55 2.51 -27.21
N VAL A 214 25.93 3.43 -26.47
CA VAL A 214 24.91 4.35 -27.00
C VAL A 214 25.55 5.35 -27.97
N ARG A 215 26.72 5.88 -27.61
CA ARG A 215 27.49 6.78 -28.50
C ARG A 215 27.91 6.05 -29.78
N MET A 216 28.39 4.81 -29.64
CA MET A 216 28.77 3.98 -30.80
C MET A 216 27.56 3.68 -31.70
N ALA A 217 26.40 3.31 -31.12
CA ALA A 217 25.20 3.04 -31.89
C ALA A 217 24.72 4.28 -32.67
N ARG A 218 24.75 5.46 -32.04
CA ARG A 218 24.44 6.73 -32.71
C ARG A 218 25.45 7.05 -33.81
N GLY A 219 26.75 6.86 -33.57
CA GLY A 219 27.81 7.05 -34.57
C GLY A 219 27.70 6.08 -35.76
N ALA A 220 27.17 4.88 -35.54
CA ALA A 220 26.88 3.89 -36.60
C ALA A 220 25.56 4.21 -37.36
N GLY A 221 24.88 5.31 -37.06
CA GLY A 221 23.63 5.72 -37.76
C GLY A 221 22.37 4.95 -37.34
N VAL A 222 22.40 4.23 -36.20
CA VAL A 222 21.20 3.51 -35.71
C VAL A 222 20.12 4.56 -35.36
N PRO A 223 18.87 4.38 -35.82
CA PRO A 223 17.79 5.31 -35.52
C PRO A 223 17.55 5.52 -34.02
N GLU A 224 17.35 6.77 -33.58
CA GLU A 224 17.23 7.13 -32.17
C GLU A 224 16.11 6.34 -31.45
N LYS A 225 15.00 6.04 -32.14
CA LYS A 225 13.91 5.20 -31.61
C LYS A 225 14.37 3.80 -31.24
N VAL A 226 15.31 3.22 -31.98
CA VAL A 226 15.88 1.89 -31.71
C VAL A 226 16.90 1.99 -30.57
N VAL A 227 17.77 3.00 -30.60
CA VAL A 227 18.78 3.23 -29.54
C VAL A 227 18.06 3.39 -28.19
N VAL A 228 17.10 4.29 -28.10
CA VAL A 228 16.38 4.56 -26.86
C VAL A 228 15.42 3.44 -26.50
N GLY A 229 14.55 3.02 -27.43
CA GLY A 229 13.43 2.12 -27.15
C GLY A 229 13.84 0.67 -26.90
N ILE A 230 14.91 0.19 -27.55
CA ILE A 230 15.35 -1.21 -27.44
C ILE A 230 16.58 -1.32 -26.55
N ASN A 231 17.62 -0.53 -26.81
CA ASN A 231 18.90 -0.72 -26.15
C ASN A 231 18.93 -0.07 -24.76
N VAL A 232 18.62 1.23 -24.68
CA VAL A 232 18.71 1.98 -23.43
C VAL A 232 17.57 1.56 -22.47
N LEU A 233 16.34 1.56 -22.94
CA LEU A 233 15.17 1.29 -22.11
C LEU A 233 15.22 -0.09 -21.45
N ARG A 234 15.56 -1.11 -22.21
CA ARG A 234 15.66 -2.49 -21.71
C ARG A 234 16.65 -2.61 -20.55
N ASN A 235 17.79 -1.95 -20.65
CA ASN A 235 18.83 -2.01 -19.63
C ASN A 235 18.50 -1.11 -18.43
N ALA A 236 18.01 0.09 -18.68
CA ALA A 236 17.62 1.06 -17.65
C ALA A 236 16.47 0.57 -16.76
N LEU A 237 15.57 -0.29 -17.28
CA LEU A 237 14.42 -0.81 -16.53
C LEU A 237 14.76 -1.78 -15.41
N ILE A 238 15.94 -2.38 -15.40
CA ILE A 238 16.33 -3.39 -14.39
C ILE A 238 16.18 -2.81 -12.97
N THR A 239 16.74 -1.65 -12.72
CA THR A 239 16.69 -0.98 -11.39
C THR A 239 15.28 -0.56 -11.00
N PRO A 240 14.50 0.16 -11.83
CA PRO A 240 13.12 0.52 -11.53
C PRO A 240 12.21 -0.70 -11.25
N VAL A 241 12.28 -1.74 -12.08
CA VAL A 241 11.44 -2.95 -11.92
C VAL A 241 11.79 -3.68 -10.61
N THR A 242 13.08 -3.80 -10.29
CA THR A 242 13.51 -4.41 -9.03
C THR A 242 13.02 -3.60 -7.82
N THR A 243 13.12 -2.27 -7.89
CA THR A 243 12.66 -1.38 -6.81
C THR A 243 11.14 -1.44 -6.65
N LEU A 244 10.39 -1.51 -7.75
CA LEU A 244 8.94 -1.65 -7.72
C LEU A 244 8.51 -2.98 -7.11
N GLY A 245 9.24 -4.07 -7.39
CA GLY A 245 8.97 -5.40 -6.83
C GLY A 245 9.24 -5.52 -5.32
N LEU A 246 9.89 -4.53 -4.71
CA LEU A 246 10.14 -4.45 -3.27
C LEU A 246 9.09 -3.62 -2.51
N LYS A 247 8.15 -2.99 -3.22
CA LYS A 247 7.05 -2.17 -2.68
C LYS A 247 5.76 -2.97 -2.52
#